data_5d6fe8e594652a1af58e290fdf745c6f
#
_entry.id   5d6fe8e594652a1af58e290fdf745c6f
#
_cell.length_a   1.000
_cell.length_b   1.000
_cell.length_c   1.000
_cell.angle_alpha   90.00
_cell.angle_beta   90.00
_cell.angle_gamma   90.00
#
_symmetry.space_group_name_H-M   'P 1'
#
loop_
_entity.id
_entity.type
_entity.pdbx_description
1 polymer ?
#
loop_
_entity_poly.entity_id
_entity_poly.type
_entity_poly.pdbx_seq_one_letter_code
_entity_poly.pdbx_strand_id
1 'polypeptide(L)'
;YKRQMHEGVANHFSACAPNSSTDFYVNKAGIHFSQIKASDLILVTKKNLEDLKNKPDLIDPTAINIHGTIHKKVPHAKCIFHVHSKYATALSALKDPILKPIDQNTMIFYNRVSVFNEFGGLGFEDESIKMANALGNKQHLLLANHGIITTGETIAEGFNYLYYIEKAAETYLTALSSNK
;
A
#
# COMPACT_ATOMS: atom_id res chain seq x y z
N TYR A 1 2.53 -11.41 -7.45
CA TYR A 1 3.53 -11.49 -8.53
C TYR A 1 2.88 -11.96 -9.84
N LYS A 2 2.14 -13.08 -9.88
CA LYS A 2 1.49 -13.60 -11.10
C LYS A 2 0.53 -12.60 -11.81
N ARG A 3 0.04 -11.59 -11.11
CA ARG A 3 -0.84 -10.53 -11.63
C ARG A 3 -0.09 -9.28 -12.06
N GLN A 4 1.25 -9.30 -12.01
CA GLN A 4 2.11 -8.18 -12.40
C GLN A 4 1.78 -6.84 -11.70
N MET A 5 1.28 -6.92 -10.46
CA MET A 5 1.00 -5.73 -9.64
C MET A 5 2.19 -5.29 -8.81
N HIS A 6 3.35 -5.94 -8.96
CA HIS A 6 4.60 -5.61 -8.27
C HIS A 6 5.59 -4.96 -9.23
N GLU A 7 6.55 -4.26 -8.66
CA GLU A 7 7.67 -3.66 -9.38
C GLU A 7 8.99 -4.29 -8.93
N GLY A 8 9.16 -5.58 -9.28
CA GLY A 8 10.38 -6.35 -8.95
C GLY A 8 10.57 -6.52 -7.45
N VAL A 9 11.41 -5.67 -6.86
CA VAL A 9 11.79 -5.67 -5.44
C VAL A 9 11.34 -4.41 -4.69
N ALA A 10 10.76 -3.44 -5.40
CA ALA A 10 10.50 -2.09 -4.89
C ALA A 10 9.18 -1.94 -4.11
N ASN A 11 8.42 -3.01 -3.94
CA ASN A 11 7.16 -2.98 -3.22
C ASN A 11 7.25 -3.70 -1.86
N HIS A 12 6.33 -3.39 -0.96
CA HIS A 12 6.33 -4.01 0.36
C HIS A 12 4.91 -4.28 0.88
N PHE A 13 4.77 -5.43 1.52
CA PHE A 13 3.53 -5.91 2.12
C PHE A 13 3.77 -6.24 3.58
N SER A 14 2.80 -5.93 4.42
CA SER A 14 2.86 -6.29 5.83
C SER A 14 1.53 -6.81 6.34
N ALA A 15 1.60 -7.55 7.44
CA ALA A 15 0.42 -7.99 8.19
C ALA A 15 0.74 -7.98 9.68
N CYS A 16 -0.22 -7.53 10.51
CA CYS A 16 -0.09 -7.60 11.96
C CYS A 16 0.19 -9.03 12.42
N ALA A 17 1.07 -9.16 13.41
CA ALA A 17 1.29 -10.42 14.08
C ALA A 17 0.03 -10.85 14.86
N PRO A 18 -0.21 -12.15 15.05
CA PRO A 18 -1.32 -12.62 15.85
C PRO A 18 -1.32 -11.97 17.25
N ASN A 19 -2.49 -11.52 17.69
CA ASN A 19 -2.69 -10.87 18.99
C ASN A 19 -1.90 -9.58 19.22
N SER A 20 -1.39 -8.95 18.16
CA SER A 20 -0.75 -7.63 18.23
C SER A 20 -1.42 -6.64 17.28
N SER A 21 -1.43 -5.38 17.66
CA SER A 21 -1.87 -4.27 16.81
C SER A 21 -0.70 -3.42 16.30
N THR A 22 0.51 -3.69 16.77
CA THR A 22 1.71 -2.89 16.47
C THR A 22 2.88 -3.72 15.95
N ASP A 23 2.96 -5.00 16.34
CA ASP A 23 3.96 -5.91 15.79
C ASP A 23 3.44 -6.46 14.47
N PHE A 24 4.28 -6.50 13.45
CA PHE A 24 3.87 -6.92 12.11
C PHE A 24 4.98 -7.67 11.38
N TYR A 25 4.57 -8.54 10.48
CA TYR A 25 5.46 -9.16 9.51
C TYR A 25 5.54 -8.30 8.26
N VAL A 26 6.73 -8.20 7.66
CA VAL A 26 6.98 -7.51 6.38
C VAL A 26 7.93 -8.33 5.53
N ASN A 27 7.84 -8.24 4.21
CA ASN A 27 8.76 -8.92 3.31
C ASN A 27 10.17 -8.34 3.40
N LYS A 28 11.16 -9.22 3.26
CA LYS A 28 12.57 -8.84 3.18
C LYS A 28 12.84 -7.97 1.96
N ALA A 29 13.70 -6.95 2.12
CA ALA A 29 14.16 -6.09 1.02
C ALA A 29 15.02 -6.87 0.02
N GLY A 30 15.06 -6.42 -1.22
CA GLY A 30 15.95 -6.93 -2.26
C GLY A 30 15.62 -8.32 -2.81
N ILE A 31 14.53 -8.96 -2.35
CA ILE A 31 14.07 -10.23 -2.90
C ILE A 31 12.93 -9.98 -3.89
N HIS A 32 13.09 -10.47 -5.13
CA HIS A 32 12.02 -10.39 -6.11
C HIS A 32 10.78 -11.14 -5.61
N PHE A 33 9.59 -10.55 -5.80
CA PHE A 33 8.33 -11.08 -5.25
C PHE A 33 8.03 -12.55 -5.63
N SER A 34 8.52 -13.02 -6.80
CA SER A 34 8.38 -14.43 -7.18
C SER A 34 9.20 -15.41 -6.34
N GLN A 35 10.17 -14.92 -5.59
CA GLN A 35 11.11 -15.72 -4.80
C GLN A 35 10.86 -15.62 -3.30
N ILE A 36 10.01 -14.68 -2.85
CA ILE A 36 9.68 -14.50 -1.43
C ILE A 36 8.98 -15.76 -0.90
N LYS A 37 9.49 -16.28 0.22
CA LYS A 37 8.92 -17.40 0.99
C LYS A 37 8.44 -16.90 2.35
N ALA A 38 7.60 -17.67 3.01
CA ALA A 38 7.14 -17.34 4.37
C ALA A 38 8.32 -17.17 5.37
N SER A 39 9.40 -17.91 5.17
CA SER A 39 10.63 -17.80 5.96
C SER A 39 11.42 -16.51 5.76
N ASP A 40 11.12 -15.75 4.70
CA ASP A 40 11.78 -14.48 4.39
C ASP A 40 11.04 -13.28 5.02
N LEU A 41 9.90 -13.54 5.67
CA LEU A 41 9.16 -12.50 6.37
C LEU A 41 9.86 -12.17 7.69
N ILE A 42 10.01 -10.88 7.94
CA ILE A 42 10.68 -10.35 9.13
C ILE A 42 9.63 -9.81 10.10
N LEU A 43 9.67 -10.27 11.34
CA LEU A 43 8.82 -9.75 12.40
C LEU A 43 9.42 -8.46 12.95
N VAL A 44 8.71 -7.37 12.76
CA VAL A 44 9.02 -6.06 13.36
C VAL A 44 8.25 -5.92 14.66
N THR A 45 8.96 -5.61 15.74
CA THR A 45 8.40 -5.40 17.08
C THR A 45 8.97 -4.12 17.66
N LYS A 46 8.35 -3.59 18.72
CA LYS A 46 8.90 -2.43 19.45
C LYS A 46 10.35 -2.67 19.92
N LYS A 47 10.73 -3.92 20.21
CA LYS A 47 12.07 -4.25 20.74
C LYS A 47 13.18 -4.20 19.69
N ASN A 48 12.87 -4.54 18.43
CA ASN A 48 13.87 -4.62 17.36
C ASN A 48 13.73 -3.51 16.30
N LEU A 49 12.76 -2.62 16.45
CA LEU A 49 12.44 -1.57 15.48
C LEU A 49 13.68 -0.70 15.13
N GLU A 50 14.37 -0.20 16.15
CA GLU A 50 15.52 0.70 15.95
C GLU A 50 16.73 -0.05 15.34
N ASP A 51 16.93 -1.31 15.71
CA ASP A 51 17.96 -2.16 15.10
C ASP A 51 17.67 -2.43 13.62
N LEU A 52 16.40 -2.69 13.28
CA LEU A 52 15.97 -2.96 11.90
C LEU A 52 16.01 -1.71 11.02
N LYS A 53 15.73 -0.53 11.53
CA LYS A 53 15.90 0.74 10.79
C LYS A 53 17.33 0.95 10.29
N ASN A 54 18.30 0.42 11.02
CA ASN A 54 19.72 0.50 10.66
C ASN A 54 20.19 -0.65 9.75
N LYS A 55 19.28 -1.50 9.25
CA LYS A 55 19.57 -2.66 8.40
C LYS A 55 18.78 -2.60 7.08
N PRO A 56 19.10 -1.65 6.18
CA PRO A 56 18.34 -1.46 4.92
C PRO A 56 18.42 -2.68 3.99
N ASP A 57 19.44 -3.52 4.12
CA ASP A 57 19.56 -4.79 3.37
C ASP A 57 18.56 -5.86 3.83
N LEU A 58 17.98 -5.70 5.02
CA LEU A 58 16.96 -6.61 5.53
C LEU A 58 15.55 -6.11 5.25
N ILE A 59 15.27 -4.85 5.57
CA ILE A 59 13.95 -4.24 5.40
C ILE A 59 14.13 -2.87 4.79
N ASP A 60 13.31 -2.55 3.81
CA ASP A 60 13.23 -1.19 3.28
C ASP A 60 12.84 -0.20 4.41
N PRO A 61 13.67 0.83 4.68
CA PRO A 61 13.38 1.81 5.73
C PRO A 61 12.02 2.51 5.54
N THR A 62 11.61 2.73 4.28
CA THR A 62 10.30 3.32 3.96
C THR A 62 9.17 2.40 4.40
N ALA A 63 9.33 1.08 4.21
CA ALA A 63 8.36 0.09 4.67
C ALA A 63 8.19 0.11 6.19
N ILE A 64 9.29 0.19 6.95
CA ILE A 64 9.21 0.28 8.42
C ILE A 64 8.43 1.51 8.86
N ASN A 65 8.73 2.66 8.28
CA ASN A 65 8.11 3.92 8.67
C ASN A 65 6.63 3.98 8.29
N ILE A 66 6.32 3.69 7.02
CA ILE A 66 4.95 3.77 6.49
C ILE A 66 4.06 2.72 7.18
N HIS A 67 4.46 1.44 7.13
CA HIS A 67 3.63 0.36 7.66
C HIS A 67 3.51 0.43 9.19
N GLY A 68 4.63 0.67 9.88
CA GLY A 68 4.63 0.80 11.33
C GLY A 68 3.72 1.93 11.82
N THR A 69 3.73 3.06 11.13
CA THR A 69 2.86 4.20 11.46
C THR A 69 1.39 3.90 11.17
N ILE A 70 1.08 3.30 10.01
CA ILE A 70 -0.30 2.98 9.64
C ILE A 70 -0.85 1.90 10.58
N HIS A 71 -0.14 0.79 10.85
CA HIS A 71 -0.59 -0.24 11.80
C HIS A 71 -0.88 0.34 13.19
N LYS A 72 -0.07 1.29 13.64
CA LYS A 72 -0.24 1.95 14.95
C LYS A 72 -1.43 2.91 14.99
N LYS A 73 -1.68 3.67 13.91
CA LYS A 73 -2.65 4.77 13.90
C LYS A 73 -4.00 4.41 13.29
N VAL A 74 -4.05 3.38 12.45
CA VAL A 74 -5.25 3.00 11.67
C VAL A 74 -5.70 1.60 12.11
N PRO A 75 -6.65 1.47 13.04
CA PRO A 75 -7.00 0.20 13.70
C PRO A 75 -7.48 -0.91 12.76
N HIS A 76 -8.13 -0.54 11.64
CA HIS A 76 -8.62 -1.50 10.65
C HIS A 76 -7.54 -1.98 9.67
N ALA A 77 -6.37 -1.34 9.63
CA ALA A 77 -5.26 -1.72 8.77
C ALA A 77 -4.48 -2.90 9.37
N LYS A 78 -5.08 -4.10 9.39
CA LYS A 78 -4.42 -5.33 9.88
C LYS A 78 -3.45 -5.91 8.87
N CYS A 79 -3.62 -5.62 7.60
CA CYS A 79 -2.62 -5.84 6.55
C CYS A 79 -2.54 -4.60 5.65
N ILE A 80 -1.36 -4.42 5.05
CA ILE A 80 -1.04 -3.26 4.20
C ILE A 80 -0.30 -3.76 2.97
N PHE A 81 -0.75 -3.32 1.81
CA PHE A 81 -0.13 -3.59 0.52
C PHE A 81 0.24 -2.26 -0.12
N HIS A 82 1.52 -2.03 -0.34
CA HIS A 82 2.00 -0.90 -1.12
C HIS A 82 2.60 -1.40 -2.42
N VAL A 83 2.06 -0.89 -3.54
CA VAL A 83 2.49 -1.25 -4.88
C VAL A 83 2.51 -0.05 -5.81
N HIS A 84 3.34 -0.16 -6.86
CA HIS A 84 3.38 0.73 -8.01
C HIS A 84 2.76 0.04 -9.22
N SER A 85 1.56 -0.53 -9.05
CA SER A 85 0.89 -1.23 -10.13
C SER A 85 0.46 -0.27 -11.24
N LYS A 86 0.45 -0.74 -12.48
CA LYS A 86 0.38 0.08 -13.68
C LYS A 86 -0.76 1.11 -13.68
N TYR A 87 -1.98 0.66 -13.42
CA TYR A 87 -3.15 1.51 -13.55
C TYR A 87 -3.41 2.35 -12.30
N ALA A 88 -3.14 1.82 -11.09
CA ALA A 88 -3.23 2.62 -9.88
C ALA A 88 -2.17 3.73 -9.86
N THR A 89 -0.95 3.45 -10.34
CA THR A 89 0.08 4.48 -10.50
C THR A 89 -0.31 5.50 -11.55
N ALA A 90 -0.81 5.07 -12.72
CA ALA A 90 -1.28 6.00 -13.75
C ALA A 90 -2.45 6.87 -13.25
N LEU A 91 -3.37 6.30 -12.46
CA LEU A 91 -4.45 7.06 -11.82
C LEU A 91 -3.89 8.10 -10.84
N SER A 92 -2.90 7.72 -10.02
CA SER A 92 -2.28 8.62 -9.04
C SER A 92 -1.53 9.81 -9.67
N ALA A 93 -1.16 9.69 -10.95
CA ALA A 93 -0.47 10.72 -11.72
C ALA A 93 -1.41 11.73 -12.41
N LEU A 94 -2.72 11.52 -12.33
CA LEU A 94 -3.67 12.50 -12.87
C LEU A 94 -3.69 13.76 -12.00
N LYS A 95 -4.01 14.89 -12.63
CA LYS A 95 -4.24 16.16 -11.91
C LYS A 95 -5.36 16.04 -10.86
N ASP A 96 -6.38 15.25 -11.15
CA ASP A 96 -7.50 14.93 -10.26
C ASP A 96 -7.60 13.39 -10.15
N PRO A 97 -6.87 12.75 -9.22
CA PRO A 97 -6.78 11.30 -9.13
C PRO A 97 -7.97 10.67 -8.41
N ILE A 98 -9.17 11.18 -8.66
CA ILE A 98 -10.40 10.67 -8.08
C ILE A 98 -10.95 9.53 -8.95
N LEU A 99 -11.07 8.34 -8.35
CA LEU A 99 -11.72 7.20 -8.99
C LEU A 99 -13.24 7.39 -8.93
N LYS A 100 -13.84 7.81 -10.05
CA LYS A 100 -15.29 8.01 -10.14
C LYS A 100 -16.03 6.69 -10.35
N PRO A 101 -17.24 6.52 -9.79
CA PRO A 101 -18.03 5.29 -9.91
C PRO A 101 -18.70 5.23 -11.30
N ILE A 102 -18.03 4.63 -12.28
CA ILE A 102 -18.51 4.49 -13.67
C ILE A 102 -18.95 3.06 -14.01
N ASP A 103 -18.56 2.09 -13.20
CA ASP A 103 -18.93 0.68 -13.36
C ASP A 103 -19.03 -0.02 -12.00
N GLN A 104 -19.39 -1.31 -12.00
CA GLN A 104 -19.52 -2.11 -10.78
C GLN A 104 -18.23 -2.18 -9.96
N ASN A 105 -17.07 -2.28 -10.60
CA ASN A 105 -15.79 -2.37 -9.89
C ASN A 105 -15.41 -1.02 -9.26
N THR A 106 -15.57 0.08 -9.98
CA THR A 106 -15.30 1.43 -9.44
C THR A 106 -16.25 1.80 -8.30
N MET A 107 -17.51 1.30 -8.33
CA MET A 107 -18.47 1.49 -7.22
C MET A 107 -17.99 0.87 -5.90
N ILE A 108 -17.22 -0.22 -5.92
CA ILE A 108 -16.65 -0.83 -4.70
C ILE A 108 -15.81 0.19 -3.91
N PHE A 109 -15.15 1.09 -4.64
CA PHE A 109 -14.20 2.05 -4.08
C PHE A 109 -14.78 3.44 -3.86
N TYR A 110 -16.06 3.65 -4.15
CA TYR A 110 -16.73 4.94 -3.95
C TYR A 110 -16.63 5.38 -2.48
N ASN A 111 -16.09 6.57 -2.24
CA ASN A 111 -15.81 7.13 -0.92
C ASN A 111 -14.84 6.32 -0.04
N ARG A 112 -14.13 5.32 -0.59
CA ARG A 112 -13.17 4.49 0.16
C ARG A 112 -11.70 4.77 -0.17
N VAL A 113 -11.45 5.70 -1.09
CA VAL A 113 -10.10 6.10 -1.51
C VAL A 113 -9.83 7.52 -1.01
N SER A 114 -8.67 7.72 -0.42
CA SER A 114 -8.08 9.04 -0.13
C SER A 114 -6.93 9.30 -1.08
N VAL A 115 -6.54 10.57 -1.21
CA VAL A 115 -5.38 10.98 -1.99
C VAL A 115 -4.42 11.72 -1.09
N PHE A 116 -3.14 11.40 -1.19
CA PHE A 116 -2.04 12.10 -0.52
C PHE A 116 -1.18 12.81 -1.56
N ASN A 117 -1.28 14.13 -1.63
CA ASN A 117 -0.64 14.96 -2.65
C ASN A 117 0.77 15.46 -2.27
N GLU A 118 1.18 15.27 -1.01
CA GLU A 118 2.44 15.79 -0.46
C GLU A 118 3.54 14.72 -0.42
N PHE A 119 3.47 13.68 -1.24
CA PHE A 119 4.43 12.59 -1.20
C PHE A 119 5.81 13.04 -1.66
N GLY A 120 6.78 13.11 -0.72
CA GLY A 120 8.17 13.50 -0.96
C GLY A 120 9.08 12.35 -1.42
N GLY A 121 8.56 11.13 -1.46
CA GLY A 121 9.21 9.96 -2.07
C GLY A 121 9.93 9.03 -1.12
N LEU A 122 10.10 9.34 0.17
CA LEU A 122 10.90 8.55 1.10
C LEU A 122 10.16 8.04 2.35
N GLY A 123 8.92 8.48 2.60
CA GLY A 123 8.11 8.01 3.73
C GLY A 123 8.75 8.21 5.09
N PHE A 124 9.59 9.26 5.27
CA PHE A 124 10.19 9.58 6.56
C PHE A 124 9.13 9.85 7.63
N GLU A 125 9.54 9.86 8.88
CA GLU A 125 8.66 9.80 10.06
C GLU A 125 7.48 10.79 10.00
N ASP A 126 7.73 12.06 9.67
CA ASP A 126 6.67 13.08 9.52
C ASP A 126 5.74 12.78 8.35
N GLU A 127 6.26 12.30 7.23
CA GLU A 127 5.50 11.96 6.04
C GLU A 127 4.59 10.74 6.30
N SER A 128 5.10 9.71 6.97
CA SER A 128 4.32 8.52 7.32
C SER A 128 3.13 8.85 8.25
N ILE A 129 3.30 9.84 9.15
CA ILE A 129 2.22 10.34 10.00
C ILE A 129 1.15 11.06 9.17
N LYS A 130 1.55 11.92 8.24
CA LYS A 130 0.63 12.59 7.31
C LYS A 130 -0.11 11.60 6.43
N MET A 131 0.57 10.56 5.92
CA MET A 131 -0.04 9.48 5.14
C MET A 131 -1.09 8.72 5.94
N ALA A 132 -0.80 8.33 7.19
CA ALA A 132 -1.75 7.66 8.07
C ALA A 132 -2.97 8.56 8.38
N ASN A 133 -2.76 9.86 8.57
CA ASN A 133 -3.85 10.81 8.76
C ASN A 133 -4.70 10.99 7.49
N ALA A 134 -4.07 11.04 6.31
CA ALA A 134 -4.76 11.13 5.01
C ALA A 134 -5.57 9.86 4.71
N LEU A 135 -5.06 8.68 5.07
CA LEU A 135 -5.81 7.42 4.99
C LEU A 135 -7.05 7.47 5.90
N GLY A 136 -6.86 7.89 7.16
CA GLY A 136 -7.95 8.07 8.13
C GLY A 136 -8.80 6.80 8.30
N ASN A 137 -10.09 6.91 8.02
CA ASN A 137 -11.04 5.78 8.07
C ASN A 137 -11.26 5.10 6.72
N LYS A 138 -10.49 5.46 5.69
CA LYS A 138 -10.57 4.83 4.37
C LYS A 138 -9.70 3.58 4.31
N GLN A 139 -9.94 2.73 3.30
CA GLN A 139 -9.17 1.51 3.07
C GLN A 139 -8.01 1.71 2.08
N HIS A 140 -8.04 2.77 1.29
CA HIS A 140 -7.09 2.97 0.18
C HIS A 140 -6.57 4.40 0.19
N LEU A 141 -5.28 4.53 -0.10
CA LEU A 141 -4.59 5.82 -0.21
C LEU A 141 -3.78 5.85 -1.52
N LEU A 142 -4.20 6.68 -2.46
CA LEU A 142 -3.38 7.03 -3.62
C LEU A 142 -2.30 8.01 -3.19
N LEU A 143 -1.07 7.69 -3.53
CA LEU A 143 0.09 8.56 -3.35
C LEU A 143 0.35 9.25 -4.68
N ALA A 144 0.17 10.57 -4.73
CA ALA A 144 0.29 11.33 -5.98
C ALA A 144 1.63 11.07 -6.68
N ASN A 145 1.56 10.76 -7.99
CA ASN A 145 2.70 10.44 -8.85
C ASN A 145 3.55 9.23 -8.39
N HIS A 146 3.01 8.34 -7.56
CA HIS A 146 3.81 7.26 -6.98
C HIS A 146 3.14 5.88 -7.09
N GLY A 147 1.99 5.70 -6.47
CA GLY A 147 1.33 4.41 -6.42
C GLY A 147 0.17 4.38 -5.43
N ILE A 148 -0.06 3.23 -4.81
CA ILE A 148 -1.19 3.02 -3.92
C ILE A 148 -0.80 2.25 -2.66
N ILE A 149 -1.45 2.60 -1.55
CA ILE A 149 -1.54 1.79 -0.34
C ILE A 149 -2.97 1.25 -0.24
N THR A 150 -3.10 -0.06 -0.04
CA THR A 150 -4.38 -0.72 0.23
C THR A 150 -4.30 -1.46 1.55
N THR A 151 -5.32 -1.33 2.38
CA THR A 151 -5.40 -2.00 3.69
C THR A 151 -6.57 -2.97 3.74
N GLY A 152 -6.54 -3.88 4.70
CA GLY A 152 -7.63 -4.79 4.99
C GLY A 152 -7.53 -5.35 6.40
N GLU A 153 -8.63 -5.91 6.90
CA GLU A 153 -8.64 -6.62 8.18
C GLU A 153 -8.03 -8.02 8.08
N THR A 154 -8.02 -8.58 6.88
CA THR A 154 -7.37 -9.85 6.54
C THR A 154 -6.51 -9.71 5.30
N ILE A 155 -5.49 -10.58 5.16
CA ILE A 155 -4.63 -10.64 3.97
C ILE A 155 -5.47 -10.91 2.72
N ALA A 156 -6.47 -11.80 2.81
CA ALA A 156 -7.36 -12.12 1.70
C ALA A 156 -8.19 -10.90 1.26
N GLU A 157 -8.72 -10.15 2.20
CA GLU A 157 -9.48 -8.93 1.94
C GLU A 157 -8.61 -7.85 1.29
N GLY A 158 -7.46 -7.55 1.90
CA GLY A 158 -6.54 -6.53 1.36
C GLY A 158 -6.04 -6.88 -0.04
N PHE A 159 -5.73 -8.18 -0.30
CA PHE A 159 -5.36 -8.63 -1.64
C PHE A 159 -6.52 -8.52 -2.64
N ASN A 160 -7.74 -8.86 -2.22
CA ASN A 160 -8.93 -8.71 -3.05
C ASN A 160 -9.15 -7.23 -3.43
N TYR A 161 -9.04 -6.32 -2.49
CA TYR A 161 -9.12 -4.89 -2.75
C TYR A 161 -8.01 -4.42 -3.70
N LEU A 162 -6.78 -4.84 -3.49
CA LEU A 162 -5.66 -4.49 -4.36
C LEU A 162 -5.91 -4.95 -5.81
N TYR A 163 -6.41 -6.17 -6.00
CA TYR A 163 -6.72 -6.70 -7.31
C TYR A 163 -7.83 -5.90 -8.00
N TYR A 164 -8.92 -5.63 -7.29
CA TYR A 164 -10.07 -4.94 -7.89
C TYR A 164 -9.86 -3.45 -8.08
N ILE A 165 -9.08 -2.77 -7.23
CA ILE A 165 -8.78 -1.34 -7.44
C ILE A 165 -7.89 -1.14 -8.67
N GLU A 166 -6.96 -2.07 -8.95
CA GLU A 166 -6.18 -2.05 -10.18
C GLU A 166 -7.09 -2.22 -11.41
N LYS A 167 -8.07 -3.15 -11.34
CA LYS A 167 -9.07 -3.33 -12.41
C LYS A 167 -10.00 -2.12 -12.57
N ALA A 168 -10.42 -1.53 -11.49
CA ALA A 168 -11.23 -0.31 -11.50
C ALA A 168 -10.47 0.87 -12.13
N ALA A 169 -9.19 1.04 -11.77
CA ALA A 169 -8.33 2.05 -12.38
C ALA A 169 -8.11 1.82 -13.88
N GLU A 170 -7.90 0.56 -14.31
CA GLU A 170 -7.81 0.17 -15.72
C GLU A 170 -9.05 0.61 -16.50
N THR A 171 -10.24 0.23 -16.01
CA THR A 171 -11.52 0.58 -16.66
C THR A 171 -11.71 2.09 -16.71
N TYR A 172 -11.47 2.79 -15.59
CA TYR A 172 -11.64 4.23 -15.50
C TYR A 172 -10.73 5.00 -16.46
N LEU A 173 -9.43 4.67 -16.48
CA LEU A 173 -8.46 5.31 -17.36
C LEU A 173 -8.73 5.01 -18.84
N THR A 174 -9.17 3.79 -19.17
CA THR A 174 -9.57 3.42 -20.53
C THR A 174 -10.79 4.23 -20.98
N ALA A 175 -11.79 4.39 -20.14
CA ALA A 175 -12.96 5.22 -20.42
C ALA A 175 -12.58 6.69 -20.62
N LEU A 176 -11.70 7.25 -19.76
CA LEU A 176 -11.19 8.61 -19.91
C LEU A 176 -10.45 8.82 -21.24
N SER A 177 -9.67 7.84 -21.69
CA SER A 177 -8.91 7.92 -22.94
C SER A 177 -9.77 7.86 -24.20
N SER A 178 -11.02 7.43 -24.09
CA SER A 178 -11.94 7.32 -25.23
C SER A 178 -12.50 8.64 -25.74
N ASN A 179 -12.27 9.76 -25.03
CA ASN A 179 -12.81 11.09 -25.34
C ASN A 179 -14.34 11.14 -25.53
N LYS A 180 -15.09 10.24 -24.90
CA LYS A 180 -16.56 10.18 -24.92
C LYS A 180 -17.16 10.63 -23.60
#